data_9927ae1732bbfbf8341acadd7bcdeb27
#
_entry.id   9927ae1732bbfbf8341acadd7bcdeb27
#
_cell.length_a   1.000
_cell.length_b   1.000
_cell.length_c   1.000
_cell.angle_alpha   90.00
_cell.angle_beta   90.00
_cell.angle_gamma   90.00
#
_symmetry.space_group_name_H-M   'P 1'
#
loop_
_entity.id
_entity.type
_entity.pdbx_description
1 polymer ?
#
loop_
_entity_poly.entity_id
_entity_poly.type
_entity_poly.pdbx_seq_one_letter_code
_entity_poly.pdbx_strand_id
1 'polypeptide(L)'
;MFHVKQFDVLVVGGGHAGSEAAAASSRMGARTALVTLKASDLGVMSCNPAIGGLGKGHLVREIDALDGIMARSADEAGIQFRLLNRKKGPAVQGPRVQADRLLYQSSIKKALSSIENLSILEGEVVDLVGSQAKVKGV
;
A
#
# COMPACT_ATOMS: atom_id res chain seq x y z
N MET A 1 23.83 -22.44 8.34
CA MET A 1 22.66 -22.47 9.24
C MET A 1 21.57 -21.63 8.58
N PHE A 2 20.48 -22.19 8.12
CA PHE A 2 19.38 -21.45 7.52
C PHE A 2 18.55 -20.82 8.65
N HIS A 3 18.56 -19.51 8.74
CA HIS A 3 17.70 -18.81 9.66
C HIS A 3 16.29 -18.64 9.04
N VAL A 4 15.35 -19.45 9.48
CA VAL A 4 13.93 -19.28 9.14
C VAL A 4 13.42 -18.05 9.91
N LYS A 5 13.11 -16.98 9.19
CA LYS A 5 12.42 -15.81 9.78
C LYS A 5 10.95 -16.15 9.95
N GLN A 6 10.44 -15.95 11.16
CA GLN A 6 9.02 -16.14 11.46
C GLN A 6 8.29 -14.79 11.47
N PHE A 7 7.21 -14.72 10.72
CA PHE A 7 6.30 -13.59 10.67
C PHE A 7 4.87 -14.05 11.02
N ASP A 8 4.09 -13.14 11.55
CA ASP A 8 2.68 -13.40 11.83
C ASP A 8 1.84 -13.17 10.56
N VAL A 9 2.30 -12.24 9.71
CA VAL A 9 1.67 -11.88 8.43
C VAL A 9 2.73 -11.79 7.33
N LEU A 10 2.45 -12.45 6.19
CA LEU A 10 3.22 -12.30 4.96
C LEU A 10 2.33 -11.63 3.90
N VAL A 11 2.76 -10.49 3.41
CA VAL A 11 2.10 -9.78 2.31
C VAL A 11 2.93 -9.96 1.06
N VAL A 12 2.34 -10.50 0.01
CA VAL A 12 3.01 -10.72 -1.28
C VAL A 12 2.58 -9.67 -2.28
N GLY A 13 3.54 -8.92 -2.77
CA GLY A 13 3.37 -7.84 -3.74
C GLY A 13 3.40 -6.44 -3.12
N GLY A 14 4.39 -5.64 -3.53
CA GLY A 14 4.64 -4.28 -3.04
C GLY A 14 3.85 -3.17 -3.75
N GLY A 15 2.72 -3.49 -4.38
CA GLY A 15 1.80 -2.50 -4.94
C GLY A 15 1.04 -1.73 -3.86
N HIS A 16 0.13 -0.82 -4.27
CA HIS A 16 -0.63 0.00 -3.32
C HIS A 16 -1.41 -0.82 -2.28
N ALA A 17 -2.10 -1.88 -2.73
CA ALA A 17 -2.85 -2.75 -1.83
C ALA A 17 -1.95 -3.48 -0.84
N GLY A 18 -0.81 -4.01 -1.30
CA GLY A 18 0.16 -4.69 -0.43
C GLY A 18 0.82 -3.73 0.56
N SER A 19 1.16 -2.52 0.12
CA SER A 19 1.71 -1.49 1.00
C SER A 19 0.74 -1.12 2.12
N GLU A 20 -0.55 -0.95 1.82
CA GLU A 20 -1.59 -0.68 2.82
C GLU A 20 -1.81 -1.87 3.76
N ALA A 21 -1.88 -3.09 3.21
CA ALA A 21 -2.06 -4.30 4.01
C ALA A 21 -0.89 -4.51 4.98
N ALA A 22 0.35 -4.32 4.50
CA ALA A 22 1.55 -4.43 5.31
C ALA A 22 1.61 -3.36 6.40
N ALA A 23 1.27 -2.12 6.06
CA ALA A 23 1.19 -1.03 7.03
C ALA A 23 0.11 -1.29 8.09
N ALA A 24 -1.08 -1.74 7.69
CA ALA A 24 -2.17 -2.02 8.59
C ALA A 24 -1.85 -3.15 9.57
N SER A 25 -1.36 -4.30 9.07
CA SER A 25 -1.02 -5.44 9.93
C SER A 25 0.08 -5.10 10.93
N SER A 26 1.09 -4.35 10.49
CA SER A 26 2.19 -3.93 11.38
C SER A 26 1.73 -2.94 12.45
N ARG A 27 0.84 -1.98 12.11
CA ARG A 27 0.25 -1.07 13.10
C ARG A 27 -0.57 -1.80 14.16
N MET A 28 -1.18 -2.92 13.81
CA MET A 28 -1.90 -3.77 14.75
C MET A 28 -0.96 -4.64 15.61
N GLY A 29 0.35 -4.50 15.49
CA GLY A 29 1.35 -5.17 16.29
C GLY A 29 1.85 -6.51 15.72
N ALA A 30 1.39 -6.92 14.54
CA ALA A 30 1.87 -8.15 13.91
C ALA A 30 3.28 -7.97 13.35
N ARG A 31 4.14 -8.96 13.50
CA ARG A 31 5.42 -9.04 12.80
C ARG A 31 5.13 -9.33 11.33
N THR A 32 5.26 -8.34 10.49
CA THR A 32 4.83 -8.41 9.09
C THR A 32 6.04 -8.41 8.14
N ALA A 33 6.00 -9.26 7.12
CA ALA A 33 6.88 -9.14 5.97
C ALA A 33 6.10 -8.73 4.72
N LEU A 34 6.63 -7.75 4.01
CA LEU A 34 6.20 -7.37 2.67
C LEU A 34 7.21 -7.91 1.67
N VAL A 35 6.81 -8.93 0.91
CA VAL A 35 7.65 -9.53 -0.12
C VAL A 35 7.34 -8.88 -1.47
N THR A 36 8.37 -8.37 -2.12
CA THR A 36 8.25 -7.69 -3.42
C THR A 36 9.42 -8.05 -4.33
N LEU A 37 9.21 -8.05 -5.63
CA LEU A 37 10.29 -8.31 -6.60
C LEU A 37 11.43 -7.30 -6.47
N LYS A 38 11.09 -6.03 -6.28
CA LYS A 38 12.06 -4.94 -6.09
C LYS A 38 11.53 -3.94 -5.09
N ALA A 39 12.27 -3.65 -4.05
CA ALA A 39 11.93 -2.61 -3.08
C ALA A 39 11.94 -1.21 -3.71
N SER A 40 12.71 -1.03 -4.80
CA SER A 40 12.68 0.20 -5.59
C SER A 40 11.31 0.54 -6.16
N ASP A 41 10.45 -0.47 -6.39
CA ASP A 41 9.15 -0.29 -7.04
C ASP A 41 8.00 -0.01 -6.06
N LEU A 42 8.29 0.00 -4.76
CA LEU A 42 7.31 0.41 -3.75
C LEU A 42 6.82 1.83 -4.01
N GLY A 43 5.51 2.03 -4.01
CA GLY A 43 4.87 3.33 -4.25
C GLY A 43 4.87 3.81 -5.71
N VAL A 44 5.29 2.96 -6.67
CA VAL A 44 5.24 3.32 -8.08
C VAL A 44 3.80 3.43 -8.56
N MET A 45 3.49 4.57 -9.20
CA MET A 45 2.24 4.75 -9.93
C MET A 45 2.40 4.23 -11.36
N SER A 46 1.90 3.02 -11.62
CA SER A 46 2.05 2.32 -12.90
C SER A 46 1.23 2.94 -14.05
N CYS A 47 0.18 3.69 -13.73
CA CYS A 47 -0.69 4.33 -14.71
C CYS A 47 -0.56 5.85 -14.66
N ASN A 48 -1.69 6.56 -14.49
CA ASN A 48 -1.70 8.01 -14.35
C ASN A 48 -1.12 8.44 -13.00
N PRO A 49 -0.40 9.57 -12.94
CA PRO A 49 0.11 10.11 -11.69
C PRO A 49 -1.01 10.78 -10.88
N ALA A 50 -2.03 10.00 -10.55
CA ALA A 50 -3.21 10.49 -9.83
C ALA A 50 -3.76 9.44 -8.88
N ILE A 51 -4.16 9.91 -7.71
CA ILE A 51 -4.88 9.13 -6.69
C ILE A 51 -6.29 9.69 -6.58
N GLY A 52 -7.29 8.82 -6.64
CA GLY A 52 -8.68 9.20 -6.51
C GLY A 52 -9.52 8.99 -7.76
N GLY A 53 -10.64 9.66 -7.82
CA GLY A 53 -11.68 9.47 -8.85
C GLY A 53 -12.77 8.52 -8.40
N LEU A 54 -13.65 8.13 -9.33
CA LEU A 54 -14.72 7.15 -9.06
C LEU A 54 -14.13 5.77 -8.74
N GLY A 55 -14.67 5.11 -7.73
CA GLY A 55 -14.16 3.85 -7.23
C GLY A 55 -12.89 4.00 -6.41
N LYS A 56 -11.75 4.28 -7.02
CA LYS A 56 -10.47 4.43 -6.33
C LYS A 56 -10.53 5.52 -5.24
N GLY A 57 -11.14 6.68 -5.53
CA GLY A 57 -11.26 7.75 -4.54
C GLY A 57 -12.11 7.38 -3.33
N HIS A 58 -13.14 6.56 -3.53
CA HIS A 58 -13.96 6.05 -2.43
C HIS A 58 -13.17 5.09 -1.55
N LEU A 59 -12.47 4.12 -2.15
CA LEU A 59 -11.64 3.16 -1.42
C LEU A 59 -10.50 3.83 -0.67
N VAL A 60 -9.83 4.80 -1.27
CA VAL A 60 -8.75 5.55 -0.60
C VAL A 60 -9.26 6.29 0.63
N ARG A 61 -10.46 6.88 0.57
CA ARG A 61 -11.08 7.54 1.74
C ARG A 61 -11.42 6.56 2.87
N GLU A 62 -11.89 5.37 2.52
CA GLU A 62 -12.16 4.32 3.51
C GLU A 62 -10.87 3.85 4.19
N ILE A 63 -9.81 3.65 3.41
CA ILE A 63 -8.49 3.27 3.91
C ILE A 63 -7.89 4.39 4.78
N ASP A 64 -8.05 5.65 4.37
CA ASP A 64 -7.58 6.83 5.12
C ASP A 64 -8.27 6.92 6.48
N ALA A 65 -9.58 6.67 6.54
CA ALA A 65 -10.33 6.61 7.79
C ALA A 65 -9.81 5.52 8.76
N LEU A 66 -9.10 4.51 8.26
CA LEU A 66 -8.43 3.45 9.00
C LEU A 66 -6.92 3.70 9.17
N ASP A 67 -6.48 4.94 9.03
CA ASP A 67 -5.07 5.35 9.18
C ASP A 67 -4.14 4.80 8.06
N GLY A 68 -4.65 4.70 6.83
CA GLY A 68 -3.88 4.30 5.66
C GLY A 68 -2.81 5.30 5.25
N ILE A 69 -1.85 4.84 4.46
CA ILE A 69 -0.68 5.65 4.05
C ILE A 69 -0.87 6.34 2.70
N MET A 70 -1.75 5.82 1.83
CA MET A 70 -1.91 6.31 0.45
C MET A 70 -2.42 7.75 0.38
N ALA A 71 -3.45 8.09 1.17
CA ALA A 71 -4.05 9.42 1.14
C ALA A 71 -3.06 10.48 1.64
N ARG A 72 -2.38 10.21 2.74
CA ARG A 72 -1.32 11.10 3.27
C ARG A 72 -0.18 11.32 2.26
N SER A 73 0.28 10.25 1.63
CA SER A 73 1.31 10.35 0.59
C SER A 73 0.81 11.09 -0.65
N ALA A 74 -0.48 10.96 -0.99
CA ALA A 74 -1.09 11.71 -2.08
C ALA A 74 -1.19 13.20 -1.76
N ASP A 75 -1.49 13.56 -0.52
CA ASP A 75 -1.53 14.96 -0.06
C ASP A 75 -0.13 15.60 -0.07
N GLU A 76 0.89 14.88 0.40
CA GLU A 76 2.29 15.35 0.37
C GLU A 76 2.81 15.58 -1.06
N ALA A 77 2.41 14.72 -2.00
CA ALA A 77 2.86 14.77 -3.40
C ALA A 77 1.91 15.53 -4.33
N GLY A 78 0.82 16.08 -3.80
CA GLY A 78 -0.27 16.66 -4.59
C GLY A 78 0.13 17.93 -5.33
N ILE A 79 -0.06 17.93 -6.66
CA ILE A 79 0.13 19.08 -7.54
C ILE A 79 -1.20 19.79 -7.79
N GLN A 80 -2.29 19.02 -7.96
CA GLN A 80 -3.61 19.54 -8.23
C GLN A 80 -4.67 18.68 -7.55
N PHE A 81 -5.62 19.35 -6.88
CA PHE A 81 -6.74 18.72 -6.18
C PHE A 81 -8.04 19.06 -6.90
N ARG A 82 -8.86 18.05 -7.17
CA ARG A 82 -10.18 18.21 -7.79
C ARG A 82 -11.22 17.33 -7.12
N LEU A 83 -12.42 17.87 -6.98
CA LEU A 83 -13.62 17.08 -6.72
C LEU A 83 -14.33 16.83 -8.05
N LEU A 84 -14.37 15.58 -8.48
CA LEU A 84 -15.05 15.17 -9.70
C LEU A 84 -16.56 15.14 -9.48
N ASN A 85 -17.33 15.35 -10.55
CA ASN A 85 -18.78 15.26 -10.55
C ASN A 85 -19.50 16.19 -9.55
N ARG A 86 -18.98 17.39 -9.30
CA ARG A 86 -19.57 18.37 -8.35
C ARG A 86 -21.05 18.65 -8.57
N LYS A 87 -21.52 18.53 -9.83
CA LYS A 87 -22.93 18.75 -10.22
C LYS A 87 -23.79 17.49 -10.11
N LYS A 88 -23.21 16.38 -9.66
CA LYS A 88 -23.88 15.08 -9.48
C LYS A 88 -24.19 14.84 -8.00
N GLY A 89 -24.93 13.76 -7.71
CA GLY A 89 -25.21 13.36 -6.34
C GLY A 89 -23.94 12.95 -5.57
N PRO A 90 -23.98 13.00 -4.22
CA PRO A 90 -22.82 12.75 -3.37
C PRO A 90 -22.12 11.40 -3.62
N ALA A 91 -22.88 10.38 -3.98
CA ALA A 91 -22.37 9.03 -4.21
C ALA A 91 -21.35 8.94 -5.37
N VAL A 92 -21.38 9.88 -6.31
CA VAL A 92 -20.46 9.91 -7.45
C VAL A 92 -19.47 11.08 -7.39
N GLN A 93 -19.49 11.87 -6.32
CA GLN A 93 -18.49 12.90 -6.07
C GLN A 93 -17.24 12.26 -5.51
N GLY A 94 -16.16 12.23 -6.29
CA GLY A 94 -14.89 11.62 -5.92
C GLY A 94 -13.76 12.63 -5.90
N PRO A 95 -13.02 12.76 -4.80
CA PRO A 95 -11.79 13.53 -4.78
C PRO A 95 -10.74 12.87 -5.67
N ARG A 96 -9.94 13.67 -6.34
CA ARG A 96 -8.82 13.24 -7.16
C ARG A 96 -7.66 14.19 -6.99
N VAL A 97 -6.49 13.62 -6.70
CA VAL A 97 -5.22 14.33 -6.60
C VAL A 97 -4.35 13.94 -7.78
N GLN A 98 -3.90 14.95 -8.54
CA GLN A 98 -2.77 14.79 -9.47
C GLN A 98 -1.51 14.92 -8.63
N ALA A 99 -0.60 13.95 -8.69
CA ALA A 99 0.57 13.89 -7.81
C ALA A 99 1.88 13.85 -8.60
N ASP A 100 2.93 14.37 -7.99
CA ASP A 100 4.30 14.10 -8.42
C ASP A 100 4.65 12.65 -8.11
N ARG A 101 5.10 11.90 -9.11
CA ARG A 101 5.39 10.47 -8.99
C ARG A 101 6.53 10.17 -8.03
N LEU A 102 7.59 10.99 -8.08
CA LEU A 102 8.79 10.77 -7.28
C LEU A 102 8.53 11.13 -5.82
N LEU A 103 7.84 12.24 -5.58
CA LEU A 103 7.44 12.63 -4.22
C LEU A 103 6.49 11.62 -3.61
N TYR A 104 5.49 11.15 -4.35
CA TYR A 104 4.57 10.10 -3.87
C TYR A 104 5.30 8.82 -3.50
N GLN A 105 6.17 8.34 -4.39
CA GLN A 105 6.95 7.14 -4.17
C GLN A 105 7.86 7.28 -2.94
N SER A 106 8.52 8.44 -2.81
CA SER A 106 9.37 8.74 -1.65
C SER A 106 8.58 8.74 -0.35
N SER A 107 7.39 9.35 -0.35
CA SER A 107 6.49 9.38 0.82
C SER A 107 6.05 7.97 1.23
N ILE A 108 5.61 7.14 0.29
CA ILE A 108 5.25 5.73 0.56
C ILE A 108 6.44 4.95 1.14
N LYS A 109 7.63 5.06 0.54
CA LYS A 109 8.83 4.38 1.05
C LYS A 109 9.20 4.83 2.45
N LYS A 110 9.14 6.13 2.72
CA LYS A 110 9.38 6.70 4.04
C LYS A 110 8.37 6.17 5.06
N ALA A 111 7.09 6.17 4.71
CA ALA A 111 6.04 5.65 5.58
C ALA A 111 6.27 4.17 5.93
N LEU A 112 6.53 3.31 4.94
CA LEU A 112 6.79 1.89 5.17
C LEU A 112 8.07 1.65 5.98
N SER A 113 9.15 2.38 5.70
CA SER A 113 10.43 2.22 6.41
C SER A 113 10.40 2.69 7.87
N SER A 114 9.45 3.52 8.24
CA SER A 114 9.26 4.00 9.62
C SER A 114 8.49 3.03 10.52
N ILE A 115 7.95 1.94 9.99
CA ILE A 115 7.16 0.97 10.75
C ILE A 115 8.08 -0.10 11.34
N GLU A 116 8.19 -0.14 12.67
CA GLU A 116 9.15 -1.03 13.37
C GLU A 116 8.90 -2.53 13.12
N ASN A 117 7.63 -2.95 13.10
CA ASN A 117 7.26 -4.36 12.94
C ASN A 117 7.19 -4.83 11.48
N LEU A 118 7.64 -4.00 10.52
CA LEU A 118 7.61 -4.30 9.10
C LEU A 118 9.01 -4.64 8.57
N SER A 119 9.12 -5.79 7.92
CA SER A 119 10.30 -6.17 7.15
C SER A 119 9.97 -6.15 5.66
N ILE A 120 10.73 -5.41 4.87
CA ILE A 120 10.62 -5.43 3.41
C ILE A 120 11.65 -6.42 2.89
N LEU A 121 11.18 -7.42 2.13
CA LEU A 121 12.01 -8.49 1.58
C LEU A 121 11.92 -8.47 0.06
N GLU A 122 13.06 -8.48 -0.61
CA GLU A 122 13.11 -8.66 -2.07
C GLU A 122 13.16 -10.15 -2.40
N GLY A 123 12.25 -10.57 -3.28
CA GLY A 123 12.18 -11.94 -3.74
C GLY A 123 10.95 -12.22 -4.56
N GLU A 124 10.98 -13.35 -5.26
CA GLU A 124 9.85 -13.89 -6.01
C GLU A 124 9.21 -15.01 -5.20
N VAL A 125 7.91 -14.90 -4.96
CA VAL A 125 7.12 -15.97 -4.36
C VAL A 125 6.63 -16.88 -5.48
N VAL A 126 7.08 -18.14 -5.45
CA VAL A 126 6.77 -19.12 -6.50
C VAL A 126 5.68 -20.09 -6.08
N ASP A 127 5.50 -20.33 -4.77
CA ASP A 127 4.50 -21.27 -4.27
C ASP A 127 4.18 -21.01 -2.80
N LEU A 128 3.12 -21.66 -2.32
CA LEU A 128 2.72 -21.68 -0.92
C LEU A 128 3.19 -22.97 -0.24
N VAL A 129 3.86 -22.82 0.88
CA VAL A 129 4.24 -23.96 1.72
C VAL A 129 3.15 -24.21 2.75
N GLY A 130 2.58 -25.40 2.76
CA GLY A 130 1.50 -25.72 3.70
C GLY A 130 0.98 -27.15 3.62
N SER A 131 -0.08 -27.40 4.36
CA SER A 131 -0.89 -28.63 4.31
C SER A 131 -2.35 -28.24 4.07
N GLN A 132 -3.20 -29.21 3.71
CA GLN A 132 -4.60 -29.03 3.24
C GLN A 132 -5.47 -27.99 3.95
N ALA A 133 -5.11 -27.54 5.14
CA ALA A 133 -5.89 -26.56 5.90
C ALA A 133 -5.05 -25.42 6.50
N LYS A 134 -3.73 -25.38 6.28
CA LYS A 134 -2.87 -24.39 6.95
C LYS A 134 -1.69 -23.98 6.08
N VAL A 135 -1.62 -22.70 5.73
CA VAL A 135 -0.42 -22.09 5.14
C VAL A 135 0.65 -21.94 6.24
N LYS A 136 1.87 -22.36 5.92
CA LYS A 136 3.03 -22.28 6.83
C LYS A 136 4.07 -21.28 6.35
N GLY A 137 4.02 -20.90 5.09
CA GLY A 137 4.97 -19.96 4.48
C GLY A 137 4.84 -19.85 2.96
N VAL A 138 5.78 -19.17 2.38
CA VAL A 138 5.98 -18.98 0.94
C VAL A 138 7.43 -19.27 0.59
#